data_30945188b499dd1a02e3c3bec116fd07
#
_entry.id   30945188b499dd1a02e3c3bec116fd07
#
_cell.length_a   1.000
_cell.length_b   1.000
_cell.length_c   1.000
_cell.angle_alpha   90.00
_cell.angle_beta   90.00
_cell.angle_gamma   90.00
#
_symmetry.space_group_name_H-M   'P 1'
#
loop_
_entity.id
_entity.type
_entity.pdbx_description
1 polymer ?
#
loop_
_entity_poly.entity_id
_entity_poly.type
_entity_poly.pdbx_seq_one_letter_code
_entity_poly.pdbx_strand_id
1 'polypeptide(L)'
;MTKELHEFLARGWKIKSINIHGFASPEGEETFNEGLSEKRAQTMKKAAVKKMKKMVEKAGHDPAKVDMLNFNLQSYGADWKGLIKLVEMSDLADKNSIINKIKRPVTDRQKEEEIRKLMKVYPIIEDEMLPMLRRARVVVKSYQPKKTDEEIAKYAVSAPDKLDIREMLYAASMAKCDEALEIYKIVIKKYPKCWISKNNAAVILMNHGKVDKAMKLLEDASKMYPKQALLASNMGIAYIHKGDFAKAEKYFLHAKKLGHECTYNLGVIAIHKGDYGKAAKLFKDAKCNYNAALAYLLNEDYAKAKSALMCVKKDKAEAAYLLAVLGARTGDTSLMYKYLTEAIKANADYKAQAKDDREFIKFENDAQFQAVVN
;
A
#
# COMPACT_ATOMS: atom_id res chain seq x y z
N MET A 1 -21.16 -20.34 -19.61
CA MET A 1 -22.15 -19.86 -18.61
C MET A 1 -22.39 -20.84 -17.46
N THR A 2 -22.60 -22.14 -17.68
CA THR A 2 -22.94 -23.07 -16.60
C THR A 2 -21.77 -23.45 -15.69
N LYS A 3 -20.59 -23.74 -16.26
CA LYS A 3 -19.41 -24.15 -15.49
C LYS A 3 -18.87 -22.98 -14.67
N GLU A 4 -18.75 -21.82 -15.29
CA GLU A 4 -18.29 -20.59 -14.65
C GLU A 4 -19.22 -20.14 -13.50
N LEU A 5 -20.55 -20.19 -13.70
CA LEU A 5 -21.50 -19.81 -12.66
C LEU A 5 -21.49 -20.80 -11.48
N HIS A 6 -21.30 -22.09 -11.74
CA HIS A 6 -21.08 -23.10 -10.69
C HIS A 6 -19.81 -22.81 -9.87
N GLU A 7 -18.71 -22.46 -10.54
CA GLU A 7 -17.46 -22.09 -9.88
C GLU A 7 -17.62 -20.84 -9.02
N PHE A 8 -18.35 -19.84 -9.49
CA PHE A 8 -18.63 -18.62 -8.71
C PHE A 8 -19.45 -18.90 -7.44
N LEU A 9 -20.51 -19.69 -7.56
CA LEU A 9 -21.36 -20.05 -6.42
C LEU A 9 -20.61 -20.97 -5.43
N ALA A 10 -19.82 -21.92 -5.93
CA ALA A 10 -19.01 -22.80 -5.10
C ALA A 10 -17.91 -22.06 -4.32
N ARG A 11 -17.42 -20.94 -4.83
CA ARG A 11 -16.45 -20.06 -4.16
C ARG A 11 -17.10 -19.08 -3.17
N GLY A 12 -18.42 -19.12 -2.98
CA GLY A 12 -19.14 -18.22 -2.08
C GLY A 12 -19.21 -16.76 -2.53
N TRP A 13 -18.99 -16.48 -3.80
CA TRP A 13 -19.02 -15.11 -4.32
C TRP A 13 -20.45 -14.57 -4.39
N LYS A 14 -20.69 -13.40 -3.79
CA LYS A 14 -21.98 -12.74 -3.85
C LYS A 14 -22.17 -12.05 -5.20
N ILE A 15 -23.26 -12.40 -5.92
CA ILE A 15 -23.61 -11.76 -7.19
C ILE A 15 -24.08 -10.34 -6.93
N LYS A 16 -23.45 -9.35 -7.57
CA LYS A 16 -23.82 -7.95 -7.53
C LYS A 16 -24.92 -7.64 -8.53
N SER A 17 -24.74 -8.06 -9.77
CA SER A 17 -25.69 -7.89 -10.85
C SER A 17 -25.42 -8.87 -11.98
N ILE A 18 -26.43 -9.12 -12.77
CA ILE A 18 -26.36 -9.92 -14.00
C ILE A 18 -26.79 -9.01 -15.15
N ASN A 19 -25.82 -8.65 -16.00
CA ASN A 19 -26.12 -7.82 -17.17
C ASN A 19 -26.29 -8.73 -18.39
N ILE A 20 -27.39 -8.57 -19.09
CA ILE A 20 -27.73 -9.34 -20.28
C ILE A 20 -27.80 -8.40 -21.46
N HIS A 21 -26.87 -8.59 -22.38
CA HIS A 21 -26.69 -7.77 -23.57
C HIS A 21 -27.27 -8.54 -24.76
N GLY A 22 -28.30 -8.01 -25.40
CA GLY A 22 -28.88 -8.55 -26.63
C GLY A 22 -28.25 -7.87 -27.86
N PHE A 23 -28.02 -8.66 -28.89
CA PHE A 23 -27.43 -8.19 -30.15
C PHE A 23 -28.24 -8.74 -31.33
N ALA A 24 -28.35 -7.94 -32.39
CA ALA A 24 -28.85 -8.36 -33.70
C ALA A 24 -27.70 -8.45 -34.70
N SER A 25 -27.88 -9.20 -35.76
CA SER A 25 -26.98 -9.16 -36.93
C SER A 25 -27.15 -7.82 -37.66
N PRO A 26 -26.08 -7.28 -38.25
CA PRO A 26 -26.09 -6.03 -39.01
C PRO A 26 -26.79 -6.18 -40.38
N GLU A 27 -28.00 -6.65 -40.40
CA GLU A 27 -28.82 -6.77 -41.58
C GLU A 27 -30.24 -6.27 -41.29
N GLY A 28 -30.84 -5.53 -42.22
CA GLY A 28 -32.19 -4.98 -42.10
C GLY A 28 -32.25 -3.63 -41.36
N GLU A 29 -33.47 -3.20 -41.10
CA GLU A 29 -33.78 -1.90 -40.54
C GLU A 29 -33.31 -1.76 -39.05
N GLU A 30 -32.75 -0.59 -38.71
CA GLU A 30 -32.21 -0.29 -37.36
C GLU A 30 -33.24 -0.51 -36.24
N THR A 31 -34.48 0.02 -36.43
CA THR A 31 -35.56 -0.14 -35.46
C THR A 31 -35.98 -1.60 -35.27
N PHE A 32 -35.92 -2.39 -36.34
CA PHE A 32 -36.18 -3.84 -36.27
C PHE A 32 -35.08 -4.56 -35.49
N ASN A 33 -33.83 -4.19 -35.71
CA ASN A 33 -32.67 -4.76 -35.00
C ASN A 33 -32.65 -4.38 -33.51
N GLU A 34 -33.08 -3.18 -33.15
CA GLU A 34 -33.29 -2.80 -31.75
C GLU A 34 -34.32 -3.73 -31.09
N GLY A 35 -35.51 -3.90 -31.69
CA GLY A 35 -36.54 -4.80 -31.20
C GLY A 35 -36.10 -6.27 -31.10
N LEU A 36 -35.32 -6.76 -32.07
CA LEU A 36 -34.77 -8.12 -32.03
C LEU A 36 -33.74 -8.30 -30.93
N SER A 37 -32.87 -7.33 -30.73
CA SER A 37 -31.84 -7.38 -29.69
C SER A 37 -32.48 -7.35 -28.29
N GLU A 38 -33.53 -6.56 -28.11
CA GLU A 38 -34.31 -6.53 -26.85
C GLU A 38 -35.01 -7.88 -26.58
N LYS A 39 -35.71 -8.43 -27.57
CA LYS A 39 -36.34 -9.75 -27.44
C LYS A 39 -35.33 -10.85 -27.10
N ARG A 40 -34.14 -10.81 -27.69
CA ARG A 40 -33.05 -11.74 -27.36
C ARG A 40 -32.57 -11.59 -25.93
N ALA A 41 -32.39 -10.35 -25.44
CA ALA A 41 -32.03 -10.10 -24.05
C ALA A 41 -33.09 -10.62 -23.08
N GLN A 42 -34.39 -10.37 -23.36
CA GLN A 42 -35.51 -10.86 -22.55
C GLN A 42 -35.59 -12.40 -22.54
N THR A 43 -35.44 -13.04 -23.71
CA THR A 43 -35.42 -14.50 -23.83
C THR A 43 -34.27 -15.10 -23.05
N MET A 44 -33.09 -14.51 -23.15
CA MET A 44 -31.92 -14.94 -22.39
C MET A 44 -32.12 -14.76 -20.88
N LYS A 45 -32.76 -13.66 -20.41
CA LYS A 45 -33.13 -13.50 -19.00
C LYS A 45 -33.99 -14.65 -18.51
N LYS A 46 -35.08 -14.99 -19.24
CA LYS A 46 -35.96 -16.10 -18.88
C LYS A 46 -35.20 -17.43 -18.79
N ALA A 47 -34.34 -17.71 -19.75
CA ALA A 47 -33.52 -18.92 -19.78
C ALA A 47 -32.50 -18.93 -18.63
N ALA A 48 -31.82 -17.80 -18.34
CA ALA A 48 -30.86 -17.65 -17.26
C ALA A 48 -31.51 -17.86 -15.89
N VAL A 49 -32.64 -17.22 -15.62
CA VAL A 49 -33.42 -17.38 -14.37
C VAL A 49 -33.82 -18.85 -14.17
N LYS A 50 -34.43 -19.48 -15.18
CA LYS A 50 -34.83 -20.90 -15.11
C LYS A 50 -33.66 -21.81 -14.80
N LYS A 51 -32.50 -21.56 -15.41
CA LYS A 51 -31.31 -22.37 -15.21
C LYS A 51 -30.67 -22.14 -13.83
N MET A 52 -30.63 -20.88 -13.36
CA MET A 52 -30.12 -20.54 -12.04
C MET A 52 -30.99 -21.12 -10.93
N LYS A 53 -32.34 -21.07 -11.05
CA LYS A 53 -33.25 -21.70 -10.09
C LYS A 53 -32.97 -23.19 -9.94
N LYS A 54 -32.83 -23.93 -11.04
CA LYS A 54 -32.47 -25.36 -11.01
C LYS A 54 -31.10 -25.63 -10.36
N MET A 55 -30.13 -24.70 -10.53
CA MET A 55 -28.81 -24.87 -9.93
C MET A 55 -28.83 -24.61 -8.43
N VAL A 56 -29.55 -23.57 -7.99
CA VAL A 56 -29.72 -23.20 -6.57
C VAL A 56 -30.47 -24.30 -5.82
N GLU A 57 -31.51 -24.85 -6.41
CA GLU A 57 -32.28 -26.00 -5.89
C GLU A 57 -31.42 -27.26 -5.71
N LYS A 58 -30.62 -27.60 -6.76
CA LYS A 58 -29.66 -28.73 -6.68
C LYS A 58 -28.58 -28.53 -5.60
N ALA A 59 -28.25 -27.28 -5.26
CA ALA A 59 -27.31 -26.95 -4.20
C ALA A 59 -27.97 -26.90 -2.80
N GLY A 60 -29.25 -27.27 -2.67
CA GLY A 60 -29.98 -27.26 -1.40
C GLY A 60 -30.39 -25.88 -0.90
N HIS A 61 -30.46 -24.89 -1.80
CA HIS A 61 -30.84 -23.53 -1.46
C HIS A 61 -32.20 -23.15 -2.07
N ASP A 62 -32.83 -22.11 -1.50
CA ASP A 62 -34.13 -21.62 -1.96
C ASP A 62 -34.04 -20.97 -3.36
N PRO A 63 -34.75 -21.53 -4.38
CA PRO A 63 -34.76 -21.00 -5.73
C PRO A 63 -35.35 -19.56 -5.83
N ALA A 64 -36.22 -19.15 -4.88
CA ALA A 64 -36.82 -17.82 -4.87
C ALA A 64 -35.75 -16.71 -4.73
N LYS A 65 -34.62 -16.99 -4.13
CA LYS A 65 -33.49 -16.04 -4.01
C LYS A 65 -32.96 -15.57 -5.38
N VAL A 66 -33.18 -16.36 -6.45
CA VAL A 66 -32.78 -15.96 -7.81
C VAL A 66 -33.61 -14.77 -8.32
N ASP A 67 -34.89 -14.68 -7.92
CA ASP A 67 -35.76 -13.57 -8.33
C ASP A 67 -35.36 -12.24 -7.70
N MET A 68 -34.62 -12.28 -6.58
CA MET A 68 -34.09 -11.09 -5.91
C MET A 68 -32.79 -10.56 -6.55
N LEU A 69 -32.23 -11.28 -7.53
CA LEU A 69 -31.01 -10.84 -8.20
C LEU A 69 -31.28 -9.69 -9.17
N ASN A 70 -30.37 -8.73 -9.23
CA ASN A 70 -30.47 -7.58 -10.12
C ASN A 70 -30.09 -7.99 -11.55
N PHE A 71 -31.10 -8.09 -12.43
CA PHE A 71 -30.94 -8.36 -13.87
C PHE A 71 -31.08 -7.07 -14.66
N ASN A 72 -30.00 -6.60 -15.25
CA ASN A 72 -29.97 -5.45 -16.14
C ASN A 72 -29.99 -5.91 -17.60
N LEU A 73 -31.02 -5.51 -18.35
CA LEU A 73 -31.13 -5.79 -19.77
C LEU A 73 -30.62 -4.59 -20.57
N GLN A 74 -29.85 -4.84 -21.59
CA GLN A 74 -29.38 -3.85 -22.56
C GLN A 74 -29.51 -4.39 -23.97
N SER A 75 -30.17 -3.65 -24.85
CA SER A 75 -30.22 -3.90 -26.29
C SER A 75 -29.16 -3.07 -26.99
N TYR A 76 -28.48 -3.64 -27.94
CA TYR A 76 -27.40 -3.00 -28.68
C TYR A 76 -27.68 -2.90 -30.19
N GLY A 77 -28.90 -3.32 -30.62
CA GLY A 77 -29.24 -3.33 -32.06
C GLY A 77 -28.26 -4.18 -32.85
N ALA A 78 -27.86 -3.69 -33.99
CA ALA A 78 -26.89 -4.32 -34.91
C ALA A 78 -25.48 -4.38 -34.32
N ASP A 79 -24.88 -5.59 -34.26
CA ASP A 79 -23.54 -5.82 -33.67
C ASP A 79 -22.41 -5.56 -34.70
N TRP A 80 -22.29 -4.33 -35.15
CA TRP A 80 -21.20 -3.92 -36.04
C TRP A 80 -19.81 -4.14 -35.45
N LYS A 81 -19.67 -3.97 -34.12
CA LYS A 81 -18.40 -4.22 -33.42
C LYS A 81 -18.05 -5.71 -33.42
N GLY A 82 -19.06 -6.56 -33.27
CA GLY A 82 -18.87 -8.00 -33.38
C GLY A 82 -18.50 -8.42 -34.80
N LEU A 83 -19.12 -7.83 -35.82
CA LEU A 83 -18.76 -8.10 -37.22
C LEU A 83 -17.30 -7.71 -37.50
N ILE A 84 -16.84 -6.53 -37.06
CA ILE A 84 -15.44 -6.14 -37.22
C ILE A 84 -14.49 -7.19 -36.65
N LYS A 85 -14.77 -7.69 -35.42
CA LYS A 85 -13.94 -8.73 -34.81
C LYS A 85 -13.93 -10.04 -35.61
N LEU A 86 -15.05 -10.46 -36.11
CA LEU A 86 -15.12 -11.67 -36.92
C LEU A 86 -14.34 -11.53 -38.23
N VAL A 87 -14.43 -10.36 -38.89
CA VAL A 87 -13.64 -10.06 -40.09
C VAL A 87 -12.14 -10.00 -39.74
N GLU A 88 -11.73 -9.39 -38.61
CA GLU A 88 -10.34 -9.37 -38.19
C GLU A 88 -9.77 -10.79 -37.99
N MET A 89 -10.57 -11.70 -37.48
CA MET A 89 -10.18 -13.08 -37.15
C MET A 89 -10.31 -14.07 -38.35
N SER A 90 -10.97 -13.68 -39.43
CA SER A 90 -11.20 -14.51 -40.62
C SER A 90 -9.99 -14.53 -41.56
N ASP A 91 -10.01 -15.39 -42.59
CA ASP A 91 -9.03 -15.42 -43.66
C ASP A 91 -9.48 -14.68 -44.94
N LEU A 92 -10.45 -13.76 -44.79
CA LEU A 92 -10.95 -12.94 -45.90
C LEU A 92 -9.85 -12.07 -46.49
N ALA A 93 -9.80 -12.02 -47.82
CA ALA A 93 -9.03 -11.00 -48.53
C ALA A 93 -9.63 -9.60 -48.26
N ASP A 94 -8.78 -8.60 -48.27
CA ASP A 94 -9.19 -7.18 -48.10
C ASP A 94 -9.90 -6.82 -46.79
N LYS A 95 -9.58 -7.51 -45.69
CA LYS A 95 -10.12 -7.21 -44.34
C LYS A 95 -10.19 -5.72 -43.99
N ASN A 96 -9.11 -5.00 -44.27
CA ASN A 96 -9.02 -3.57 -43.98
C ASN A 96 -10.04 -2.77 -44.79
N SER A 97 -10.31 -3.12 -46.02
CA SER A 97 -11.33 -2.46 -46.85
C SER A 97 -12.73 -2.64 -46.25
N ILE A 98 -13.06 -3.86 -45.82
CA ILE A 98 -14.34 -4.19 -45.17
C ILE A 98 -14.50 -3.43 -43.87
N ILE A 99 -13.48 -3.46 -43.00
CA ILE A 99 -13.49 -2.78 -41.71
C ILE A 99 -13.62 -1.28 -41.89
N ASN A 100 -12.94 -0.68 -42.87
CA ASN A 100 -13.03 0.74 -43.16
C ASN A 100 -14.44 1.13 -43.63
N LYS A 101 -15.12 0.30 -44.42
CA LYS A 101 -16.51 0.53 -44.82
C LYS A 101 -17.46 0.51 -43.60
N ILE A 102 -17.28 -0.46 -42.70
CA ILE A 102 -18.09 -0.58 -41.46
C ILE A 102 -17.87 0.62 -40.51
N LYS A 103 -16.64 1.12 -40.43
CA LYS A 103 -16.28 2.24 -39.53
C LYS A 103 -16.71 3.62 -40.03
N ARG A 104 -17.20 3.74 -41.27
CA ARG A 104 -17.69 5.04 -41.76
C ARG A 104 -18.84 5.57 -40.92
N PRO A 105 -18.91 6.87 -40.67
CA PRO A 105 -19.98 7.50 -39.90
C PRO A 105 -21.23 7.69 -40.77
N VAL A 106 -21.81 6.57 -41.24
CA VAL A 106 -23.03 6.54 -42.06
C VAL A 106 -24.07 5.65 -41.39
N THR A 107 -25.32 5.68 -41.87
CA THR A 107 -26.40 4.86 -41.31
C THR A 107 -26.11 3.37 -41.46
N ASP A 108 -26.71 2.56 -40.61
CA ASP A 108 -26.55 1.11 -40.65
C ASP A 108 -26.99 0.52 -42.00
N ARG A 109 -28.05 1.05 -42.60
CA ARG A 109 -28.48 0.69 -43.96
C ARG A 109 -27.40 1.00 -45.00
N GLN A 110 -26.78 2.16 -44.95
CA GLN A 110 -25.72 2.49 -45.88
C GLN A 110 -24.47 1.60 -45.71
N LYS A 111 -24.13 1.24 -44.48
CA LYS A 111 -23.05 0.27 -44.23
C LYS A 111 -23.37 -1.10 -44.81
N GLU A 112 -24.60 -1.58 -44.62
CA GLU A 112 -25.06 -2.83 -45.17
C GLU A 112 -25.00 -2.85 -46.71
N GLU A 113 -25.51 -1.80 -47.36
CA GLU A 113 -25.46 -1.65 -48.81
C GLU A 113 -24.01 -1.67 -49.34
N GLU A 114 -23.09 -1.02 -48.67
CA GLU A 114 -21.67 -1.01 -49.03
C GLU A 114 -21.00 -2.35 -48.88
N ILE A 115 -21.41 -3.17 -47.89
CA ILE A 115 -20.88 -4.52 -47.70
C ILE A 115 -21.51 -5.49 -48.70
N ARG A 116 -22.79 -5.34 -49.00
CA ARG A 116 -23.48 -6.15 -50.02
C ARG A 116 -22.88 -6.01 -51.43
N LYS A 117 -22.32 -4.85 -51.75
CA LYS A 117 -21.60 -4.61 -53.02
C LYS A 117 -20.31 -5.47 -53.15
N LEU A 118 -19.81 -6.06 -52.05
CA LEU A 118 -18.65 -6.96 -52.07
C LEU A 118 -19.04 -8.38 -52.50
N MET A 119 -19.43 -8.56 -53.76
CA MET A 119 -20.05 -9.76 -54.27
C MET A 119 -19.34 -11.08 -53.97
N LYS A 120 -18.01 -11.09 -53.84
CA LYS A 120 -17.21 -12.29 -53.53
C LYS A 120 -17.13 -12.58 -52.02
N VAL A 121 -17.31 -11.57 -51.17
CA VAL A 121 -17.06 -11.62 -49.71
C VAL A 121 -18.37 -11.63 -48.94
N TYR A 122 -19.41 -10.99 -49.47
CA TYR A 122 -20.69 -10.86 -48.76
C TYR A 122 -21.32 -12.22 -48.45
N PRO A 123 -21.35 -13.23 -49.35
CA PRO A 123 -21.91 -14.56 -49.04
C PRO A 123 -21.23 -15.22 -47.82
N ILE A 124 -19.90 -15.06 -47.67
CA ILE A 124 -19.17 -15.61 -46.53
C ILE A 124 -19.58 -14.86 -45.25
N ILE A 125 -19.75 -13.54 -45.33
CA ILE A 125 -20.23 -12.73 -44.20
C ILE A 125 -21.65 -13.15 -43.80
N GLU A 126 -22.55 -13.30 -44.80
CA GLU A 126 -23.95 -13.66 -44.61
C GLU A 126 -24.14 -15.04 -44.00
N ASP A 127 -23.45 -16.03 -44.51
CA ASP A 127 -23.63 -17.43 -44.12
C ASP A 127 -22.85 -17.80 -42.85
N GLU A 128 -21.64 -17.26 -42.67
CA GLU A 128 -20.76 -17.70 -41.59
C GLU A 128 -20.72 -16.70 -40.41
N MET A 129 -20.78 -15.37 -40.68
CA MET A 129 -20.54 -14.36 -39.63
C MET A 129 -21.82 -13.79 -39.03
N LEU A 130 -22.81 -13.43 -39.87
CA LEU A 130 -24.05 -12.82 -39.38
C LEU A 130 -24.84 -13.70 -38.42
N PRO A 131 -24.94 -15.05 -38.62
CA PRO A 131 -25.57 -15.92 -37.62
C PRO A 131 -24.89 -15.88 -36.26
N MET A 132 -23.59 -15.77 -36.21
CA MET A 132 -22.82 -15.67 -34.95
C MET A 132 -23.11 -14.39 -34.16
N LEU A 133 -23.61 -13.33 -34.80
CA LEU A 133 -23.95 -12.06 -34.20
C LEU A 133 -25.38 -12.03 -33.63
N ARG A 134 -26.21 -13.00 -33.97
CA ARG A 134 -27.59 -13.19 -33.47
C ARG A 134 -27.55 -13.82 -32.08
N ARG A 135 -27.06 -13.08 -31.08
CA ARG A 135 -26.75 -13.63 -29.75
C ARG A 135 -27.22 -12.75 -28.61
N ALA A 136 -27.24 -13.33 -27.42
CA ALA A 136 -27.25 -12.59 -26.17
C ALA A 136 -26.03 -12.99 -25.33
N ARG A 137 -25.41 -12.00 -24.68
CA ARG A 137 -24.26 -12.17 -23.79
C ARG A 137 -24.67 -11.92 -22.34
N VAL A 138 -24.32 -12.84 -21.45
CA VAL A 138 -24.54 -12.68 -20.01
C VAL A 138 -23.22 -12.32 -19.35
N VAL A 139 -23.22 -11.23 -18.58
CA VAL A 139 -22.08 -10.76 -17.80
C VAL A 139 -22.49 -10.73 -16.34
N VAL A 140 -21.93 -11.62 -15.53
CA VAL A 140 -22.16 -11.68 -14.09
C VAL A 140 -21.11 -10.79 -13.41
N LYS A 141 -21.54 -9.81 -12.64
CA LYS A 141 -20.71 -9.05 -11.74
C LYS A 141 -20.86 -9.63 -10.34
N SER A 142 -19.76 -9.97 -9.71
CA SER A 142 -19.76 -10.58 -8.38
C SER A 142 -18.75 -9.88 -7.47
N TYR A 143 -18.96 -10.00 -6.16
CA TYR A 143 -17.99 -9.64 -5.14
C TYR A 143 -17.22 -10.88 -4.73
N GLN A 144 -15.91 -10.80 -4.76
CA GLN A 144 -15.08 -11.81 -4.11
C GLN A 144 -15.26 -11.68 -2.59
N PRO A 145 -15.52 -12.76 -1.85
CA PRO A 145 -15.52 -12.71 -0.39
C PRO A 145 -14.18 -12.15 0.10
N LYS A 146 -14.23 -11.21 1.03
CA LYS A 146 -13.01 -10.81 1.72
C LYS A 146 -12.56 -11.95 2.61
N LYS A 147 -11.27 -12.23 2.59
CA LYS A 147 -10.65 -13.13 3.56
C LYS A 147 -10.69 -12.50 4.94
N THR A 148 -10.82 -13.29 5.98
CA THR A 148 -10.68 -12.82 7.36
C THR A 148 -9.22 -12.52 7.68
N ASP A 149 -8.97 -11.77 8.76
CA ASP A 149 -7.62 -11.44 9.20
C ASP A 149 -6.83 -12.70 9.53
N GLU A 150 -7.48 -13.72 10.11
CA GLU A 150 -6.89 -15.03 10.43
C GLU A 150 -6.51 -15.79 9.14
N GLU A 151 -7.38 -15.77 8.12
CA GLU A 151 -7.09 -16.39 6.84
C GLU A 151 -5.93 -15.69 6.14
N ILE A 152 -5.89 -14.35 6.18
CA ILE A 152 -4.82 -13.54 5.59
C ILE A 152 -3.50 -13.85 6.30
N ALA A 153 -3.46 -13.82 7.63
CA ALA A 153 -2.28 -14.13 8.43
C ALA A 153 -1.78 -15.56 8.14
N LYS A 154 -2.69 -16.54 8.15
CA LYS A 154 -2.36 -17.95 7.87
C LYS A 154 -1.78 -18.13 6.47
N TYR A 155 -2.43 -17.54 5.45
CA TYR A 155 -2.00 -17.72 4.07
C TYR A 155 -0.73 -16.95 3.72
N ALA A 156 -0.41 -15.86 4.43
CA ALA A 156 0.78 -15.07 4.16
C ALA A 156 2.08 -15.90 4.22
N VAL A 157 2.11 -16.91 5.08
CA VAL A 157 3.26 -17.82 5.25
C VAL A 157 3.01 -19.17 4.57
N SER A 158 1.82 -19.77 4.79
CA SER A 158 1.56 -21.16 4.37
C SER A 158 1.16 -21.29 2.89
N ALA A 159 0.54 -20.28 2.29
CA ALA A 159 0.03 -20.31 0.93
C ALA A 159 -0.02 -18.89 0.30
N PRO A 160 1.12 -18.19 0.15
CA PRO A 160 1.17 -16.78 -0.28
C PRO A 160 0.59 -16.54 -1.67
N ASP A 161 0.45 -17.58 -2.50
CA ASP A 161 -0.19 -17.49 -3.81
C ASP A 161 -1.70 -17.26 -3.77
N LYS A 162 -2.33 -17.54 -2.63
CA LYS A 162 -3.75 -17.24 -2.39
C LYS A 162 -4.01 -15.77 -2.05
N LEU A 163 -2.96 -14.99 -1.80
CA LEU A 163 -3.03 -13.57 -1.44
C LEU A 163 -2.53 -12.68 -2.56
N ASP A 164 -3.19 -11.55 -2.72
CA ASP A 164 -2.66 -10.46 -3.52
C ASP A 164 -1.61 -9.64 -2.75
N ILE A 165 -0.95 -8.69 -3.43
CA ILE A 165 0.09 -7.87 -2.81
C ILE A 165 -0.44 -7.02 -1.64
N ARG A 166 -1.69 -6.56 -1.70
CA ARG A 166 -2.30 -5.71 -0.65
C ARG A 166 -2.58 -6.55 0.59
N GLU A 167 -3.12 -7.75 0.40
CA GLU A 167 -3.36 -8.72 1.47
C GLU A 167 -2.05 -9.16 2.12
N MET A 168 -0.98 -9.37 1.34
CA MET A 168 0.35 -9.70 1.86
C MET A 168 0.96 -8.55 2.69
N LEU A 169 0.86 -7.31 2.20
CA LEU A 169 1.33 -6.13 2.96
C LEU A 169 0.50 -5.90 4.22
N TYR A 170 -0.80 -6.17 4.16
CA TYR A 170 -1.67 -6.10 5.32
C TYR A 170 -1.32 -7.18 6.36
N ALA A 171 -1.08 -8.42 5.93
CA ALA A 171 -0.59 -9.49 6.81
C ALA A 171 0.70 -9.07 7.55
N ALA A 172 1.66 -8.52 6.81
CA ALA A 172 2.91 -8.04 7.41
C ALA A 172 2.70 -6.91 8.42
N SER A 173 1.67 -6.06 8.24
CA SER A 173 1.35 -4.99 9.19
C SER A 173 0.72 -5.48 10.50
N MET A 174 0.09 -6.65 10.49
CA MET A 174 -0.51 -7.28 11.68
C MET A 174 0.48 -8.17 12.43
N ALA A 175 1.54 -8.62 11.76
CA ALA A 175 2.50 -9.58 12.30
C ALA A 175 3.52 -8.90 13.24
N LYS A 176 4.14 -9.70 14.13
CA LYS A 176 5.31 -9.27 14.91
C LYS A 176 6.51 -9.03 14.01
N CYS A 177 7.50 -8.26 14.48
CA CYS A 177 8.64 -7.82 13.66
C CYS A 177 9.33 -8.94 12.86
N ASP A 178 9.63 -10.09 13.50
CA ASP A 178 10.32 -11.19 12.82
C ASP A 178 9.44 -11.89 11.78
N GLU A 179 8.18 -12.12 12.12
CA GLU A 179 7.20 -12.69 11.18
C GLU A 179 6.90 -11.72 10.03
N ALA A 180 6.76 -10.43 10.32
CA ALA A 180 6.62 -9.40 9.30
C ALA A 180 7.82 -9.38 8.33
N LEU A 181 9.03 -9.55 8.84
CA LEU A 181 10.22 -9.62 8.01
C LEU A 181 10.17 -10.82 7.05
N GLU A 182 9.74 -12.00 7.51
CA GLU A 182 9.59 -13.18 6.64
C GLU A 182 8.52 -12.93 5.56
N ILE A 183 7.37 -12.34 5.93
CA ILE A 183 6.34 -11.98 4.95
C ILE A 183 6.89 -10.98 3.93
N TYR A 184 7.62 -9.93 4.36
CA TYR A 184 8.24 -8.98 3.42
C TYR A 184 9.25 -9.65 2.49
N LYS A 185 10.03 -10.64 2.96
CA LYS A 185 10.93 -11.41 2.09
C LYS A 185 10.16 -12.17 0.99
N ILE A 186 9.02 -12.79 1.35
CA ILE A 186 8.15 -13.45 0.38
C ILE A 186 7.61 -12.44 -0.64
N VAL A 187 7.14 -11.27 -0.17
CA VAL A 187 6.65 -10.18 -1.06
C VAL A 187 7.76 -9.69 -1.99
N ILE A 188 8.97 -9.47 -1.49
CA ILE A 188 10.12 -9.03 -2.30
C ILE A 188 10.45 -10.04 -3.41
N LYS A 189 10.40 -11.35 -3.09
CA LYS A 189 10.63 -12.42 -4.07
C LYS A 189 9.53 -12.46 -5.14
N LYS A 190 8.26 -12.37 -4.73
CA LYS A 190 7.09 -12.46 -5.62
C LYS A 190 6.83 -11.17 -6.40
N TYR A 191 7.11 -10.01 -5.78
CA TYR A 191 6.86 -8.68 -6.33
C TYR A 191 8.13 -7.80 -6.20
N PRO A 192 9.17 -8.04 -6.99
CA PRO A 192 10.48 -7.39 -6.84
C PRO A 192 10.45 -5.87 -7.03
N LYS A 193 9.40 -5.34 -7.63
CA LYS A 193 9.16 -3.89 -7.79
C LYS A 193 8.43 -3.25 -6.61
N CYS A 194 8.00 -4.01 -5.59
CA CYS A 194 7.34 -3.45 -4.42
C CYS A 194 8.36 -2.75 -3.50
N TRP A 195 8.46 -1.43 -3.61
CA TRP A 195 9.35 -0.64 -2.76
C TRP A 195 8.91 -0.64 -1.28
N ILE A 196 7.61 -0.74 -1.00
CA ILE A 196 7.05 -0.74 0.36
C ILE A 196 7.63 -1.92 1.17
N SER A 197 7.62 -3.12 0.58
CA SER A 197 8.15 -4.30 1.26
C SER A 197 9.66 -4.20 1.51
N LYS A 198 10.42 -3.67 0.55
CA LYS A 198 11.87 -3.44 0.71
C LYS A 198 12.16 -2.41 1.80
N ASN A 199 11.40 -1.30 1.80
CA ASN A 199 11.50 -0.26 2.81
C ASN A 199 11.21 -0.79 4.22
N ASN A 200 10.10 -1.49 4.39
CA ASN A 200 9.68 -1.97 5.71
C ASN A 200 10.59 -3.11 6.22
N ALA A 201 11.03 -4.00 5.33
CA ALA A 201 12.05 -5.00 5.68
C ALA A 201 13.37 -4.34 6.10
N ALA A 202 13.78 -3.26 5.44
CA ALA A 202 14.99 -2.53 5.81
C ALA A 202 14.88 -1.89 7.20
N VAL A 203 13.72 -1.33 7.56
CA VAL A 203 13.47 -0.78 8.90
C VAL A 203 13.62 -1.86 9.98
N ILE A 204 13.03 -3.03 9.77
CA ILE A 204 13.16 -4.16 10.72
C ILE A 204 14.62 -4.63 10.81
N LEU A 205 15.31 -4.73 9.67
CA LEU A 205 16.72 -5.12 9.64
C LEU A 205 17.63 -4.12 10.37
N MET A 206 17.37 -2.82 10.27
CA MET A 206 18.09 -1.79 11.04
C MET A 206 17.89 -1.96 12.54
N ASN A 207 16.66 -2.19 12.98
CA ASN A 207 16.34 -2.44 14.39
C ASN A 207 17.02 -3.70 14.93
N HIS A 208 17.35 -4.67 14.06
CA HIS A 208 18.13 -5.88 14.40
C HIS A 208 19.64 -5.69 14.21
N GLY A 209 20.12 -4.46 14.03
CA GLY A 209 21.54 -4.18 13.79
C GLY A 209 22.08 -4.63 12.42
N LYS A 210 21.23 -5.16 11.53
CA LYS A 210 21.64 -5.67 10.20
C LYS A 210 21.65 -4.54 9.16
N VAL A 211 22.35 -3.45 9.47
CA VAL A 211 22.31 -2.19 8.72
C VAL A 211 22.72 -2.36 7.25
N ASP A 212 23.77 -3.13 6.96
CA ASP A 212 24.25 -3.33 5.57
C ASP A 212 23.21 -4.04 4.69
N LYS A 213 22.48 -5.01 5.26
CA LYS A 213 21.39 -5.69 4.54
C LYS A 213 20.22 -4.73 4.28
N ALA A 214 19.92 -3.85 5.25
CA ALA A 214 18.89 -2.83 5.10
C ALA A 214 19.24 -1.83 3.99
N MET A 215 20.50 -1.34 3.98
CA MET A 215 20.97 -0.40 2.97
C MET A 215 20.85 -0.97 1.55
N LYS A 216 21.22 -2.23 1.33
CA LYS A 216 21.06 -2.89 0.02
C LYS A 216 19.61 -2.88 -0.47
N LEU A 217 18.64 -3.14 0.42
CA LEU A 217 17.22 -3.10 0.07
C LEU A 217 16.74 -1.68 -0.25
N LEU A 218 17.19 -0.68 0.52
CA LEU A 218 16.86 0.72 0.30
C LEU A 218 17.48 1.25 -1.00
N GLU A 219 18.74 0.91 -1.30
CA GLU A 219 19.42 1.27 -2.56
C GLU A 219 18.68 0.70 -3.77
N ASP A 220 18.34 -0.60 -3.70
CA ASP A 220 17.60 -1.27 -4.78
C ASP A 220 16.21 -0.65 -5.00
N ALA A 221 15.51 -0.31 -3.92
CA ALA A 221 14.24 0.39 -4.01
C ALA A 221 14.40 1.82 -4.58
N SER A 222 15.44 2.56 -4.14
CA SER A 222 15.68 3.94 -4.55
C SER A 222 16.05 4.07 -6.03
N LYS A 223 16.75 3.07 -6.61
CA LYS A 223 17.02 3.03 -8.06
C LYS A 223 15.75 3.02 -8.89
N MET A 224 14.73 2.29 -8.43
CA MET A 224 13.45 2.18 -9.13
C MET A 224 12.49 3.34 -8.82
N TYR A 225 12.59 3.89 -7.61
CA TYR A 225 11.68 4.91 -7.09
C TYR A 225 12.43 6.09 -6.46
N PRO A 226 13.22 6.85 -7.26
CA PRO A 226 14.11 7.90 -6.74
C PRO A 226 13.39 9.09 -6.08
N LYS A 227 12.10 9.24 -6.35
CA LYS A 227 11.27 10.33 -5.78
C LYS A 227 10.52 9.91 -4.50
N GLN A 228 10.76 8.72 -3.95
CA GLN A 228 10.15 8.28 -2.71
C GLN A 228 10.92 8.83 -1.50
N ALA A 229 10.37 9.85 -0.88
CA ALA A 229 10.99 10.55 0.24
C ALA A 229 11.30 9.64 1.44
N LEU A 230 10.45 8.63 1.72
CA LEU A 230 10.67 7.65 2.80
C LEU A 230 11.93 6.81 2.60
N LEU A 231 12.24 6.43 1.36
CA LEU A 231 13.47 5.67 1.08
C LEU A 231 14.72 6.51 1.39
N ALA A 232 14.70 7.79 1.00
CA ALA A 232 15.77 8.72 1.31
C ALA A 232 15.88 8.94 2.84
N SER A 233 14.76 9.13 3.54
CA SER A 233 14.75 9.29 5.00
C SER A 233 15.34 8.06 5.70
N ASN A 234 14.90 6.84 5.33
CA ASN A 234 15.40 5.61 5.94
C ASN A 234 16.88 5.33 5.58
N MET A 235 17.35 5.77 4.41
CA MET A 235 18.77 5.74 4.09
C MET A 235 19.56 6.67 5.02
N GLY A 236 19.04 7.86 5.34
CA GLY A 236 19.60 8.75 6.35
C GLY A 236 19.73 8.09 7.72
N ILE A 237 18.68 7.37 8.16
CA ILE A 237 18.69 6.60 9.41
C ILE A 237 19.77 5.51 9.37
N ALA A 238 19.89 4.78 8.26
CA ALA A 238 20.93 3.76 8.10
C ALA A 238 22.35 4.34 8.23
N TYR A 239 22.59 5.54 7.70
CA TYR A 239 23.87 6.23 7.87
C TYR A 239 24.11 6.75 9.31
N ILE A 240 23.06 7.10 10.05
CA ILE A 240 23.20 7.37 11.51
C ILE A 240 23.69 6.11 12.22
N HIS A 241 23.11 4.94 11.97
CA HIS A 241 23.55 3.66 12.55
C HIS A 241 25.01 3.33 12.20
N LYS A 242 25.52 3.84 11.10
CA LYS A 242 26.94 3.71 10.72
C LYS A 242 27.84 4.81 11.26
N GLY A 243 27.31 5.80 11.98
CA GLY A 243 28.06 6.97 12.45
C GLY A 243 28.44 7.97 11.35
N ASP A 244 27.96 7.80 10.11
CA ASP A 244 28.23 8.73 9.00
C ASP A 244 27.19 9.86 8.97
N PHE A 245 27.30 10.78 9.92
CA PHE A 245 26.36 11.90 10.07
C PHE A 245 26.39 12.86 8.86
N ALA A 246 27.49 12.92 8.12
CA ALA A 246 27.59 13.77 6.94
C ALA A 246 26.73 13.24 5.79
N LYS A 247 26.77 11.93 5.53
CA LYS A 247 25.87 11.31 4.56
C LYS A 247 24.44 11.29 5.03
N ALA A 248 24.17 11.01 6.31
CA ALA A 248 22.85 11.06 6.89
C ALA A 248 22.17 12.41 6.64
N GLU A 249 22.89 13.54 6.90
CA GLU A 249 22.36 14.87 6.64
C GLU A 249 21.99 15.09 5.18
N LYS A 250 22.84 14.66 4.22
CA LYS A 250 22.53 14.75 2.78
C LYS A 250 21.23 14.03 2.43
N TYR A 251 21.03 12.83 2.95
CA TYR A 251 19.83 12.04 2.69
C TYR A 251 18.58 12.65 3.32
N PHE A 252 18.64 13.18 4.55
CA PHE A 252 17.50 13.87 5.15
C PHE A 252 17.17 15.19 4.44
N LEU A 253 18.16 15.96 3.99
CA LEU A 253 17.92 17.14 3.17
C LEU A 253 17.28 16.78 1.83
N HIS A 254 17.68 15.66 1.23
CA HIS A 254 17.02 15.15 0.02
C HIS A 254 15.58 14.73 0.29
N ALA A 255 15.32 13.96 1.36
CA ALA A 255 13.97 13.58 1.77
C ALA A 255 13.08 14.80 2.02
N LYS A 256 13.63 15.84 2.67
CA LYS A 256 12.93 17.12 2.91
C LYS A 256 12.56 17.83 1.59
N LYS A 257 13.46 17.84 0.61
CA LYS A 257 13.16 18.39 -0.73
C LYS A 257 12.04 17.61 -1.44
N LEU A 258 11.88 16.33 -1.14
CA LEU A 258 10.81 15.49 -1.63
C LEU A 258 9.50 15.58 -0.80
N GLY A 259 9.44 16.50 0.18
CA GLY A 259 8.25 16.78 0.98
C GLY A 259 8.12 15.94 2.26
N HIS A 260 9.16 15.19 2.67
CA HIS A 260 9.13 14.45 3.94
C HIS A 260 9.70 15.28 5.09
N GLU A 261 9.00 15.31 6.21
CA GLU A 261 9.46 16.04 7.40
C GLU A 261 10.62 15.31 8.07
N CYS A 262 11.79 15.96 8.10
CA CYS A 262 13.03 15.42 8.67
C CYS A 262 13.65 16.36 9.71
N THR A 263 12.92 17.36 10.20
CA THR A 263 13.44 18.38 11.13
C THR A 263 14.01 17.76 12.39
N TYR A 264 13.33 16.73 12.94
CA TYR A 264 13.82 16.00 14.10
C TYR A 264 15.18 15.34 13.85
N ASN A 265 15.30 14.59 12.75
CA ASN A 265 16.53 13.87 12.39
C ASN A 265 17.70 14.83 12.13
N LEU A 266 17.43 15.96 11.49
CA LEU A 266 18.43 17.03 11.28
C LEU A 266 18.85 17.68 12.61
N GLY A 267 17.95 17.79 13.57
CA GLY A 267 18.25 18.24 14.93
C GLY A 267 19.21 17.29 15.67
N VAL A 268 18.95 15.98 15.59
CA VAL A 268 19.84 14.95 16.14
C VAL A 268 21.24 15.04 15.52
N ILE A 269 21.32 15.19 14.18
CA ILE A 269 22.60 15.35 13.49
C ILE A 269 23.33 16.63 13.95
N ALA A 270 22.61 17.72 14.15
CA ALA A 270 23.20 18.98 14.61
C ALA A 270 23.83 18.81 16.00
N ILE A 271 23.19 18.05 16.93
CA ILE A 271 23.80 17.71 18.24
C ILE A 271 25.12 16.96 18.03
N HIS A 272 25.13 15.90 17.20
CA HIS A 272 26.34 15.11 16.95
C HIS A 272 27.48 15.91 16.29
N LYS A 273 27.13 16.98 15.56
CA LYS A 273 28.12 17.88 14.94
C LYS A 273 28.57 19.01 15.89
N GLY A 274 28.04 19.11 17.08
CA GLY A 274 28.33 20.19 18.01
C GLY A 274 27.65 21.53 17.68
N ASP A 275 26.73 21.55 16.69
CA ASP A 275 25.97 22.76 16.33
C ASP A 275 24.68 22.85 17.17
N TYR A 276 24.90 23.12 18.46
CA TYR A 276 23.82 23.11 19.45
C TYR A 276 22.79 24.22 19.21
N GLY A 277 23.24 25.37 18.70
CA GLY A 277 22.34 26.48 18.35
C GLY A 277 21.40 26.13 17.21
N LYS A 278 21.89 25.39 16.17
CA LYS A 278 21.07 24.87 15.10
C LYS A 278 20.13 23.78 15.61
N ALA A 279 20.63 22.88 16.48
CA ALA A 279 19.82 21.83 17.07
C ALA A 279 18.64 22.40 17.86
N ALA A 280 18.89 23.37 18.75
CA ALA A 280 17.87 24.07 19.53
C ALA A 280 16.79 24.73 18.67
N LYS A 281 17.18 25.34 17.54
CA LYS A 281 16.23 25.91 16.56
C LYS A 281 15.39 24.86 15.89
N LEU A 282 15.99 23.71 15.51
CA LEU A 282 15.28 22.61 14.86
C LEU A 282 14.28 21.92 15.81
N PHE A 283 14.59 21.89 17.11
CA PHE A 283 13.72 21.30 18.13
C PHE A 283 12.71 22.28 18.78
N LYS A 284 12.60 23.52 18.29
CA LYS A 284 11.76 24.56 18.92
C LYS A 284 10.32 24.13 19.24
N ASP A 285 9.74 23.24 18.42
CA ASP A 285 8.37 22.75 18.57
C ASP A 285 8.29 21.38 19.26
N ALA A 286 9.45 20.76 19.58
CA ALA A 286 9.52 19.43 20.20
C ALA A 286 9.41 19.54 21.72
N LYS A 287 8.17 19.51 22.23
CA LYS A 287 7.90 19.49 23.68
C LYS A 287 8.14 18.09 24.26
N CYS A 288 8.55 18.03 25.55
CA CYS A 288 8.72 16.77 26.28
C CYS A 288 9.60 15.75 25.55
N ASN A 289 10.68 16.20 24.94
CA ASN A 289 11.58 15.38 24.13
C ASN A 289 13.00 15.44 24.68
N TYR A 290 13.61 14.27 24.88
CA TYR A 290 14.95 14.13 25.43
C TYR A 290 16.02 14.83 24.56
N ASN A 291 16.02 14.60 23.24
CA ASN A 291 17.01 15.21 22.35
C ASN A 291 16.86 16.73 22.25
N ALA A 292 15.62 17.25 22.33
CA ALA A 292 15.37 18.68 22.40
C ALA A 292 15.96 19.27 23.70
N ALA A 293 15.72 18.60 24.81
CA ALA A 293 16.27 19.01 26.12
C ALA A 293 17.78 18.97 26.14
N LEU A 294 18.39 17.92 25.57
CA LEU A 294 19.86 17.81 25.42
C LEU A 294 20.39 18.96 24.56
N ALA A 295 19.74 19.29 23.45
CA ALA A 295 20.15 20.42 22.61
C ALA A 295 20.07 21.75 23.35
N TYR A 296 19.01 21.98 24.14
CA TYR A 296 18.89 23.18 24.96
C TYR A 296 19.95 23.24 26.07
N LEU A 297 20.22 22.11 26.74
CA LEU A 297 21.26 22.03 27.76
C LEU A 297 22.66 22.35 27.20
N LEU A 298 22.98 21.75 26.05
CA LEU A 298 24.27 21.96 25.39
C LEU A 298 24.39 23.40 24.78
N ASN A 299 23.26 24.03 24.48
CA ASN A 299 23.19 25.43 24.04
C ASN A 299 23.00 26.41 25.21
N GLU A 300 23.17 25.91 26.46
CA GLU A 300 23.08 26.71 27.71
C GLU A 300 21.71 27.36 27.96
N ASP A 301 20.65 26.93 27.26
CA ASP A 301 19.27 27.35 27.53
C ASP A 301 18.66 26.43 28.61
N TYR A 302 19.17 26.62 29.85
CA TYR A 302 18.85 25.76 30.99
C TYR A 302 17.37 25.76 31.36
N ALA A 303 16.68 26.89 31.16
CA ALA A 303 15.27 27.01 31.45
C ALA A 303 14.42 26.13 30.53
N LYS A 304 14.70 26.14 29.20
CA LYS A 304 14.03 25.27 28.27
C LYS A 304 14.42 23.80 28.45
N ALA A 305 15.69 23.53 28.74
CA ALA A 305 16.16 22.19 29.03
C ALA A 305 15.38 21.57 30.21
N LYS A 306 15.28 22.30 31.35
CA LYS A 306 14.52 21.87 32.54
C LYS A 306 13.07 21.61 32.21
N SER A 307 12.41 22.57 31.53
CA SER A 307 10.99 22.45 31.14
C SER A 307 10.73 21.22 30.25
N ALA A 308 11.60 20.96 29.27
CA ALA A 308 11.47 19.82 28.38
C ALA A 308 11.69 18.48 29.10
N LEU A 309 12.67 18.39 30.01
CA LEU A 309 12.98 17.18 30.76
C LEU A 309 11.88 16.79 31.75
N MET A 310 11.33 17.76 32.44
CA MET A 310 10.31 17.53 33.49
C MET A 310 9.03 16.88 32.93
N CYS A 311 8.77 16.99 31.65
CA CYS A 311 7.59 16.38 31.03
C CYS A 311 7.88 15.13 30.18
N VAL A 312 9.14 14.65 30.09
CA VAL A 312 9.48 13.41 29.37
C VAL A 312 8.83 12.22 30.07
N LYS A 313 8.03 11.44 29.31
CA LYS A 313 7.34 10.25 29.81
C LYS A 313 8.04 8.93 29.48
N LYS A 314 8.70 8.87 28.31
CA LYS A 314 9.64 7.80 27.95
C LYS A 314 11.03 8.20 28.45
N ASP A 315 11.92 7.27 28.56
CA ASP A 315 13.32 7.52 28.91
C ASP A 315 13.46 8.33 30.23
N LYS A 316 12.66 7.96 31.23
CA LYS A 316 12.61 8.70 32.50
C LYS A 316 13.93 8.68 33.27
N ALA A 317 14.67 7.58 33.19
CA ALA A 317 15.97 7.43 33.84
C ALA A 317 17.01 8.37 33.19
N GLU A 318 17.05 8.40 31.86
CA GLU A 318 17.90 9.27 31.07
C GLU A 318 17.55 10.74 31.27
N ALA A 319 16.26 11.06 31.34
CA ALA A 319 15.80 12.41 31.61
C ALA A 319 16.17 12.87 33.04
N ALA A 320 16.05 11.98 34.03
CA ALA A 320 16.49 12.26 35.41
C ALA A 320 18.01 12.48 35.44
N TYR A 321 18.81 11.65 34.79
CA TYR A 321 20.25 11.84 34.73
C TYR A 321 20.61 13.19 34.10
N LEU A 322 19.97 13.58 33.02
CA LEU A 322 20.21 14.86 32.36
C LEU A 322 19.73 16.06 33.21
N LEU A 323 18.70 15.88 34.06
CA LEU A 323 18.31 16.89 35.10
C LEU A 323 19.38 17.00 36.19
N ALA A 324 20.02 15.90 36.57
CA ALA A 324 21.16 15.96 37.51
C ALA A 324 22.35 16.72 36.88
N VAL A 325 22.69 16.46 35.64
CA VAL A 325 23.72 17.21 34.88
C VAL A 325 23.36 18.71 34.82
N LEU A 326 22.09 19.06 34.57
CA LEU A 326 21.63 20.44 34.58
C LEU A 326 21.83 21.06 35.95
N GLY A 327 21.50 20.35 37.04
CA GLY A 327 21.75 20.80 38.41
C GLY A 327 23.23 21.08 38.66
N ALA A 328 24.13 20.18 38.23
CA ALA A 328 25.60 20.38 38.36
C ALA A 328 26.09 21.61 37.60
N ARG A 329 25.62 21.84 36.38
CA ARG A 329 26.00 23.00 35.54
C ARG A 329 25.49 24.32 36.08
N THR A 330 24.29 24.32 36.67
CA THR A 330 23.69 25.54 37.25
C THR A 330 24.06 25.80 38.71
N GLY A 331 24.76 24.87 39.38
CA GLY A 331 25.06 24.93 40.79
C GLY A 331 23.85 24.63 41.71
N ASP A 332 22.74 24.15 41.18
CA ASP A 332 21.57 23.68 41.95
C ASP A 332 21.83 22.24 42.44
N THR A 333 22.56 22.17 43.56
CA THR A 333 22.93 20.87 44.15
C THR A 333 21.70 20.06 44.60
N SER A 334 20.66 20.72 45.06
CA SER A 334 19.40 20.06 45.44
C SER A 334 18.76 19.35 44.25
N LEU A 335 18.70 20.03 43.10
CA LEU A 335 18.23 19.44 41.84
C LEU A 335 19.13 18.26 41.43
N MET A 336 20.46 18.46 41.49
CA MET A 336 21.44 17.48 41.12
C MET A 336 21.27 16.16 41.90
N TYR A 337 21.34 16.23 43.22
CA TYR A 337 21.26 15.04 44.07
C TYR A 337 19.92 14.32 43.97
N LYS A 338 18.82 15.10 43.97
CA LYS A 338 17.49 14.54 43.80
C LYS A 338 17.40 13.66 42.53
N TYR A 339 17.74 14.25 41.39
CA TYR A 339 17.55 13.57 40.12
C TYR A 339 18.65 12.52 39.81
N LEU A 340 19.88 12.68 40.35
CA LEU A 340 20.88 11.64 40.29
C LEU A 340 20.44 10.39 41.05
N THR A 341 19.86 10.56 42.24
CA THR A 341 19.29 9.46 43.02
C THR A 341 18.13 8.78 42.28
N GLU A 342 17.24 9.57 41.66
CA GLU A 342 16.13 9.02 40.83
C GLU A 342 16.64 8.21 39.62
N ALA A 343 17.66 8.74 38.92
CA ALA A 343 18.27 8.05 37.76
C ALA A 343 18.89 6.72 38.20
N ILE A 344 19.70 6.71 39.24
CA ILE A 344 20.37 5.52 39.78
C ILE A 344 19.35 4.49 40.29
N LYS A 345 18.27 4.93 40.94
CA LYS A 345 17.18 4.06 41.38
C LYS A 345 16.47 3.39 40.21
N ALA A 346 16.35 4.08 39.07
CA ALA A 346 15.74 3.56 37.87
C ALA A 346 16.67 2.66 37.05
N ASN A 347 17.99 2.98 37.02
CA ASN A 347 19.04 2.17 36.40
C ASN A 347 20.35 2.31 37.19
N ALA A 348 20.80 1.22 37.81
CA ALA A 348 22.00 1.20 38.65
C ALA A 348 23.29 1.53 37.89
N ASP A 349 23.34 1.35 36.57
CA ASP A 349 24.52 1.67 35.75
C ASP A 349 24.91 3.14 35.80
N TYR A 350 23.96 4.02 36.12
CA TYR A 350 24.23 5.45 36.34
C TYR A 350 25.14 5.73 37.52
N LYS A 351 25.35 4.79 38.46
CA LYS A 351 26.36 4.94 39.53
C LYS A 351 27.78 5.03 38.94
N ALA A 352 28.11 4.06 38.10
CA ALA A 352 29.42 4.02 37.44
C ALA A 352 29.57 5.20 36.49
N GLN A 353 28.53 5.46 35.68
CA GLN A 353 28.54 6.59 34.73
C GLN A 353 28.79 7.93 35.45
N ALA A 354 28.10 8.20 36.57
CA ALA A 354 28.24 9.47 37.31
C ALA A 354 29.64 9.67 37.90
N LYS A 355 30.33 8.58 38.29
CA LYS A 355 31.72 8.66 38.78
C LYS A 355 32.72 9.10 37.70
N ASP A 356 32.47 8.71 36.46
CA ASP A 356 33.33 8.98 35.31
C ASP A 356 32.90 10.22 34.52
N ASP A 357 31.71 10.80 34.85
CA ASP A 357 31.16 11.94 34.10
C ASP A 357 31.78 13.25 34.54
N ARG A 358 32.41 13.95 33.59
CA ARG A 358 33.06 15.26 33.80
C ARG A 358 32.10 16.32 34.35
N GLU A 359 30.85 16.18 34.16
CA GLU A 359 29.84 17.12 34.67
C GLU A 359 29.79 17.14 36.20
N PHE A 360 30.16 16.04 36.86
CA PHE A 360 30.16 15.90 38.31
C PHE A 360 31.55 16.02 38.96
N ILE A 361 32.60 16.25 38.20
CA ILE A 361 33.98 16.31 38.73
C ILE A 361 34.15 17.26 39.89
N LYS A 362 33.41 18.37 39.92
CA LYS A 362 33.46 19.37 41.01
C LYS A 362 32.92 18.81 42.34
N PHE A 363 32.15 17.72 42.25
CA PHE A 363 31.49 17.11 43.40
C PHE A 363 32.14 15.79 43.82
N GLU A 364 33.24 15.38 43.18
CA GLU A 364 33.92 14.08 43.42
C GLU A 364 34.25 13.88 44.92
N ASN A 365 34.67 14.91 45.62
CA ASN A 365 35.00 14.87 47.04
C ASN A 365 33.85 15.29 47.96
N ASP A 366 32.66 15.50 47.44
CA ASP A 366 31.47 15.84 48.25
C ASP A 366 30.90 14.57 48.88
N ALA A 367 30.71 14.64 50.22
CA ALA A 367 30.21 13.48 50.98
C ALA A 367 28.82 13.02 50.53
N GLN A 368 27.94 13.94 50.09
CA GLN A 368 26.62 13.61 49.61
C GLN A 368 26.67 12.94 48.22
N PHE A 369 27.56 13.44 47.35
CA PHE A 369 27.79 12.78 46.04
C PHE A 369 28.29 11.34 46.25
N GLN A 370 29.29 11.17 47.10
CA GLN A 370 29.83 9.84 47.42
C GLN A 370 28.77 8.89 47.99
N ALA A 371 27.86 9.40 48.83
CA ALA A 371 26.77 8.61 49.38
C ALA A 371 25.73 8.18 48.30
N VAL A 372 25.57 8.97 47.23
CA VAL A 372 24.64 8.66 46.14
C VAL A 372 25.23 7.64 45.15
N VAL A 373 26.56 7.71 44.89
CA VAL A 373 27.21 6.90 43.85
C VAL A 373 27.91 5.63 44.38
N ASN A 374 28.02 5.45 45.68
CA ASN A 374 28.54 4.24 46.33
C ASN A 374 27.42 3.39 46.89
#